data_a23e3e4be7b72a761fecc48af4304fa4
#
_entry.id   a23e3e4be7b72a761fecc48af4304fa4
#
_cell.length_a   1.000
_cell.length_b   1.000
_cell.length_c   1.000
_cell.angle_alpha   90.00
_cell.angle_beta   90.00
_cell.angle_gamma   90.00
#
_symmetry.space_group_name_H-M   'P 1'
#
loop_
_entity.id
_entity.type
_entity.pdbx_description
1 polymer ?
#
loop_
_entity_poly.entity_id
_entity_poly.type
_entity_poly.pdbx_seq_one_letter_code
_entity_poly.pdbx_strand_id
1 'polypeptide(L)'
;MSDIPNDVMAETSSILPYDFVKQNNIFGIDKNGEIKIYSTSELSFDIHQELFRYIGKSFEVEICNAEELNNLITSNFSVISQNSELSEELKDNFDLKTFAGTITATEDLLSGSNDAPIIKLINGILSQAIKLRASDIHFEPYEDSLSVRYRIDGILQEVLSQDPRLTPLIIARLKVISKLDISERRLPQDGRVSLSLGDKNVDVRVSTLPSTYGERIVLRLLDKQSAQININDLGLPQTILSTYKKSLSESEGIILVTGPTGSGKTTTLYAGLRDLSDSSQNILTVEDPIEYTLKGIGQTQVNQKTGYSFATGLRAMLRQDPDVVMVGEIRDTETAQIAIQASLTGHLVLSTVHTNSAVGAITRLRDMGIESFLISSSLKTVISQRLVRRLCDSCKVKTTINKDIADLFGLKHNLAVYDHKGCDKCNGTGYKGRIAVAECVNVDKTIKDMIHNEKSENEINEYVFKNAPSINSSCSDLLIKGITSCDELIRSNNIKEDAFV
;
A
#
# COMPACT_ATOMS: atom_id res chain seq x y z
N MET A 1 1.55 -0.21 42.59
CA MET A 1 0.99 0.10 41.28
C MET A 1 -0.49 0.27 41.53
N SER A 2 -0.99 1.46 41.42
CA SER A 2 -2.42 1.76 41.55
C SER A 2 -3.08 1.58 40.17
N ASP A 3 -4.22 0.88 40.16
CA ASP A 3 -5.06 0.82 38.95
C ASP A 3 -5.59 2.24 38.66
N ILE A 4 -5.52 2.66 37.40
CA ILE A 4 -6.04 3.97 37.01
C ILE A 4 -7.57 3.95 37.21
N PRO A 5 -8.13 4.90 37.96
CA PRO A 5 -9.58 4.93 38.23
C PRO A 5 -10.37 4.98 36.92
N ASN A 6 -11.43 4.18 36.80
CA ASN A 6 -12.31 4.12 35.63
C ASN A 6 -12.89 5.48 35.22
N ASP A 7 -13.02 6.43 36.16
CA ASP A 7 -13.45 7.82 35.92
C ASP A 7 -12.45 8.61 35.03
N VAL A 8 -11.19 8.22 34.98
CA VAL A 8 -10.14 8.89 34.20
C VAL A 8 -10.17 8.40 32.74
N MET A 9 -10.69 7.19 32.50
CA MET A 9 -10.78 6.62 31.14
C MET A 9 -11.89 7.25 30.27
N ALA A 10 -12.87 7.96 30.87
CA ALA A 10 -14.09 8.29 30.14
C ALA A 10 -14.21 9.74 29.64
N GLU A 11 -13.54 10.76 30.22
CA GLU A 11 -13.88 12.18 29.92
C GLU A 11 -12.73 13.20 29.92
N THR A 12 -11.46 12.84 30.01
CA THR A 12 -10.38 13.81 30.15
C THR A 12 -9.42 13.87 28.98
N SER A 13 -9.35 15.04 28.30
CA SER A 13 -8.33 15.33 27.29
C SER A 13 -6.96 15.58 27.95
N SER A 14 -5.87 15.12 27.33
CA SER A 14 -4.52 15.40 27.80
C SER A 14 -4.21 16.89 27.74
N ILE A 15 -3.65 17.42 28.83
CA ILE A 15 -3.12 18.79 28.88
C ILE A 15 -1.76 18.93 28.20
N LEU A 16 -1.13 17.80 27.85
CA LEU A 16 0.21 17.75 27.23
C LEU A 16 0.10 17.47 25.74
N PRO A 17 1.00 18.01 24.89
CA PRO A 17 1.06 17.69 23.46
C PRO A 17 1.39 16.22 23.21
N TYR A 18 0.80 15.64 22.18
CA TYR A 18 1.00 14.22 21.82
C TYR A 18 2.46 13.80 21.68
N ASP A 19 3.28 14.63 20.99
CA ASP A 19 4.69 14.32 20.78
C ASP A 19 5.46 14.22 22.10
N PHE A 20 5.15 15.10 23.07
CA PHE A 20 5.74 15.09 24.39
C PHE A 20 5.28 13.89 25.23
N VAL A 21 3.98 13.56 25.16
CA VAL A 21 3.38 12.39 25.80
C VAL A 21 4.01 11.09 25.29
N LYS A 22 4.14 10.96 23.98
CA LYS A 22 4.68 9.74 23.34
C LYS A 22 6.19 9.58 23.56
N GLN A 23 6.95 10.66 23.48
CA GLN A 23 8.41 10.64 23.62
C GLN A 23 8.83 10.26 25.04
N ASN A 24 8.07 10.71 26.04
CA ASN A 24 8.39 10.51 27.45
C ASN A 24 7.58 9.44 28.15
N ASN A 25 6.63 8.79 27.46
CA ASN A 25 5.71 7.78 28.01
C ASN A 25 4.99 8.29 29.27
N ILE A 26 4.35 9.45 29.17
CA ILE A 26 3.60 10.10 30.25
C ILE A 26 2.25 10.60 29.73
N PHE A 27 1.30 10.80 30.63
CA PHE A 27 -0.03 11.32 30.29
C PHE A 27 -0.49 12.30 31.37
N GLY A 28 -0.89 13.50 30.99
CA GLY A 28 -1.25 14.56 31.94
C GLY A 28 -2.72 14.97 31.83
N ILE A 29 -3.41 15.06 32.95
CA ILE A 29 -4.81 15.53 33.05
C ILE A 29 -4.95 16.66 34.03
N ASP A 30 -5.93 17.54 33.79
CA ASP A 30 -6.41 18.56 34.76
C ASP A 30 -7.82 18.16 35.21
N LYS A 31 -7.97 17.78 36.46
CA LYS A 31 -9.27 17.45 37.07
C LYS A 31 -9.62 18.53 38.10
N ASN A 32 -10.43 19.49 37.70
CA ASN A 32 -10.89 20.59 38.57
C ASN A 32 -9.77 21.46 39.18
N GLY A 33 -8.65 21.62 38.45
CA GLY A 33 -7.50 22.41 38.90
C GLY A 33 -6.40 21.60 39.60
N GLU A 34 -6.60 20.32 39.84
CA GLU A 34 -5.57 19.36 40.27
C GLU A 34 -4.97 18.66 39.05
N ILE A 35 -3.67 18.85 38.86
CA ILE A 35 -2.96 18.26 37.71
C ILE A 35 -2.29 16.97 38.14
N LYS A 36 -2.61 15.87 37.42
CA LYS A 36 -2.00 14.56 37.60
C LYS A 36 -1.28 14.14 36.36
N ILE A 37 -0.05 13.62 36.52
CA ILE A 37 0.79 13.07 35.46
C ILE A 37 0.93 11.56 35.72
N TYR A 38 0.46 10.75 34.78
CA TYR A 38 0.65 9.30 34.79
C TYR A 38 1.93 8.93 34.05
N SER A 39 2.72 8.04 34.63
CA SER A 39 3.98 7.55 34.07
C SER A 39 4.19 6.07 34.40
N THR A 40 4.99 5.35 33.59
CA THR A 40 5.35 3.96 33.88
C THR A 40 6.52 3.83 34.83
N SER A 41 7.25 4.90 35.11
CA SER A 41 8.41 4.97 36.01
C SER A 41 8.52 6.35 36.63
N GLU A 42 9.41 6.50 37.63
CA GLU A 42 9.76 7.81 38.18
C GLU A 42 10.29 8.72 37.06
N LEU A 43 9.81 9.99 37.07
CA LEU A 43 10.21 10.99 36.08
C LEU A 43 11.67 11.44 36.34
N SER A 44 12.46 11.56 35.27
CA SER A 44 13.77 12.19 35.36
C SER A 44 13.65 13.67 35.74
N PHE A 45 14.70 14.21 36.33
CA PHE A 45 14.75 15.62 36.72
C PHE A 45 14.47 16.57 35.55
N ASP A 46 14.98 16.25 34.38
CA ASP A 46 14.80 17.06 33.16
C ASP A 46 13.34 17.08 32.70
N ILE A 47 12.69 15.92 32.69
CA ILE A 47 11.27 15.80 32.33
C ILE A 47 10.40 16.54 33.37
N HIS A 48 10.74 16.44 34.65
CA HIS A 48 10.01 17.14 35.69
C HIS A 48 10.12 18.67 35.56
N GLN A 49 11.32 19.18 35.21
CA GLN A 49 11.51 20.62 34.95
C GLN A 49 10.76 21.09 33.70
N GLU A 50 10.73 20.29 32.64
CA GLU A 50 10.03 20.61 31.40
C GLU A 50 8.52 20.65 31.60
N LEU A 51 7.97 19.67 32.33
CA LEU A 51 6.57 19.66 32.76
C LEU A 51 6.23 20.90 33.60
N PHE A 52 7.07 21.25 34.57
CA PHE A 52 6.83 22.42 35.41
C PHE A 52 6.81 23.73 34.61
N ARG A 53 7.71 23.87 33.62
CA ARG A 53 7.75 25.03 32.71
C ARG A 53 6.51 25.09 31.82
N TYR A 54 6.04 23.94 31.33
CA TYR A 54 4.89 23.87 30.43
C TYR A 54 3.55 24.11 31.16
N ILE A 55 3.38 23.48 32.30
CA ILE A 55 2.14 23.49 33.07
C ILE A 55 2.01 24.77 33.92
N GLY A 56 3.10 25.33 34.44
CA GLY A 56 3.13 26.51 35.26
C GLY A 56 2.50 26.39 36.66
N LYS A 57 2.13 25.17 37.06
CA LYS A 57 1.49 24.84 38.36
C LYS A 57 2.12 23.58 38.94
N SER A 58 1.91 23.30 40.21
CA SER A 58 2.27 22.02 40.84
C SER A 58 1.41 20.88 40.28
N PHE A 59 1.99 19.70 40.13
CA PHE A 59 1.33 18.50 39.69
C PHE A 59 1.79 17.29 40.52
N GLU A 60 0.96 16.27 40.59
CA GLU A 60 1.26 14.98 41.19
C GLU A 60 1.65 13.97 40.14
N VAL A 61 2.62 13.09 40.43
CA VAL A 61 3.04 12.01 39.54
C VAL A 61 2.55 10.69 40.10
N GLU A 62 1.81 9.94 39.28
CA GLU A 62 1.24 8.64 39.63
C GLU A 62 1.82 7.55 38.71
N ILE A 63 2.39 6.51 39.31
CA ILE A 63 3.02 5.40 38.56
C ILE A 63 1.95 4.35 38.26
N CYS A 64 1.75 4.06 36.97
CA CYS A 64 0.75 3.13 36.47
C CYS A 64 1.34 2.01 35.59
N ASN A 65 0.49 1.06 35.19
CA ASN A 65 0.89 -0.03 34.30
C ASN A 65 1.09 0.48 32.87
N ALA A 66 2.10 -0.04 32.15
CA ALA A 66 2.41 0.34 30.79
C ALA A 66 1.25 0.07 29.80
N GLU A 67 0.48 -0.97 30.01
CA GLU A 67 -0.68 -1.31 29.19
C GLU A 67 -1.82 -0.30 29.38
N GLU A 68 -2.10 0.08 30.61
CA GLU A 68 -3.09 1.08 30.95
C GLU A 68 -2.71 2.47 30.45
N LEU A 69 -1.43 2.86 30.59
CA LEU A 69 -0.94 4.14 30.07
C LEU A 69 -1.03 4.20 28.52
N ASN A 70 -0.65 3.13 27.84
CA ASN A 70 -0.80 3.05 26.39
C ASN A 70 -2.26 3.11 25.93
N ASN A 71 -3.17 2.47 26.68
CA ASN A 71 -4.60 2.54 26.41
C ASN A 71 -5.12 3.97 26.59
N LEU A 72 -4.71 4.69 27.63
CA LEU A 72 -5.04 6.10 27.87
C LEU A 72 -4.49 7.00 26.76
N ILE A 73 -3.24 6.84 26.38
CA ILE A 73 -2.63 7.59 25.29
C ILE A 73 -3.37 7.32 23.97
N THR A 74 -3.63 6.05 23.67
CA THR A 74 -4.31 5.65 22.44
C THR A 74 -5.75 6.15 22.42
N SER A 75 -6.49 6.05 23.52
CA SER A 75 -7.87 6.53 23.60
C SER A 75 -7.98 8.05 23.46
N ASN A 76 -7.08 8.81 24.06
CA ASN A 76 -7.14 10.27 24.05
C ASN A 76 -6.58 10.94 22.79
N PHE A 77 -5.61 10.32 22.14
CA PHE A 77 -4.98 10.89 20.94
C PHE A 77 -5.40 10.18 19.64
N SER A 78 -6.27 9.17 19.69
CA SER A 78 -6.93 8.68 18.48
C SER A 78 -7.89 9.74 17.94
N VAL A 79 -7.84 9.99 16.65
CA VAL A 79 -8.70 10.99 15.96
C VAL A 79 -10.20 10.77 16.20
N ILE A 80 -10.57 9.59 16.70
CA ILE A 80 -11.94 9.14 16.94
C ILE A 80 -12.38 9.29 18.39
N SER A 81 -11.44 9.36 19.36
CA SER A 81 -11.77 9.34 20.78
C SER A 81 -12.29 10.66 21.35
N GLN A 82 -12.29 11.76 20.58
CA GLN A 82 -12.91 13.01 21.04
C GLN A 82 -14.45 12.99 21.07
N ASN A 83 -15.07 11.88 20.61
CA ASN A 83 -16.51 11.65 20.76
C ASN A 83 -16.79 10.16 20.92
N SER A 84 -16.84 9.66 22.16
CA SER A 84 -17.20 8.27 22.46
C SER A 84 -18.59 7.86 21.91
N GLU A 85 -19.52 8.81 21.79
CA GLU A 85 -20.82 8.61 21.13
C GLU A 85 -20.68 8.36 19.61
N LEU A 86 -19.69 8.93 18.93
CA LEU A 86 -19.44 8.77 17.51
C LEU A 86 -18.89 7.38 17.14
N SER A 87 -18.15 6.74 18.04
CA SER A 87 -17.56 5.41 17.77
C SER A 87 -18.62 4.29 17.82
N GLU A 88 -19.69 4.45 18.60
CA GLU A 88 -20.77 3.47 18.67
C GLU A 88 -21.76 3.62 17.50
N GLU A 89 -22.12 4.84 17.10
CA GLU A 89 -22.98 5.09 15.93
C GLU A 89 -22.35 4.66 14.59
N LEU A 90 -21.02 4.65 14.47
CA LEU A 90 -20.31 4.23 13.24
C LEU A 90 -20.18 2.72 13.10
N LYS A 91 -20.54 1.91 14.12
CA LYS A 91 -20.22 0.48 14.15
C LYS A 91 -20.98 -0.37 13.14
N ASP A 92 -22.25 -0.11 12.80
CA ASP A 92 -22.99 -1.02 11.91
C ASP A 92 -23.93 -0.41 10.84
N ASN A 93 -24.43 0.83 10.98
CA ASN A 93 -25.46 1.38 10.07
C ASN A 93 -25.27 2.85 9.68
N PHE A 94 -24.05 3.41 9.71
CA PHE A 94 -23.85 4.81 9.30
C PHE A 94 -24.01 4.93 7.77
N ASP A 95 -25.13 5.51 7.34
CA ASP A 95 -25.34 5.86 5.93
C ASP A 95 -24.65 7.19 5.61
N LEU A 96 -23.42 7.07 5.07
CA LEU A 96 -22.60 8.21 4.69
C LEU A 96 -23.31 9.14 3.70
N LYS A 97 -24.05 8.59 2.74
CA LYS A 97 -24.75 9.39 1.70
C LYS A 97 -25.87 10.21 2.30
N THR A 98 -26.69 9.61 3.15
CA THR A 98 -27.77 10.30 3.85
C THR A 98 -27.23 11.37 4.79
N PHE A 99 -26.20 11.06 5.59
CA PHE A 99 -25.57 12.02 6.49
C PHE A 99 -24.93 13.19 5.73
N ALA A 100 -24.19 12.89 4.67
CA ALA A 100 -23.56 13.90 3.82
C ALA A 100 -24.58 14.85 3.18
N GLY A 101 -25.76 14.34 2.82
CA GLY A 101 -26.87 15.15 2.30
C GLY A 101 -27.49 16.10 3.34
N THR A 102 -27.30 15.86 4.63
CA THR A 102 -27.77 16.75 5.71
C THR A 102 -26.82 17.91 5.99
N ILE A 103 -25.57 17.82 5.52
CA ILE A 103 -24.57 18.87 5.72
C ILE A 103 -24.79 19.95 4.66
N THR A 104 -25.35 21.09 5.09
CA THR A 104 -25.46 22.28 4.27
C THR A 104 -24.35 23.27 4.63
N ALA A 105 -23.83 24.00 3.64
CA ALA A 105 -22.80 25.01 3.86
C ALA A 105 -23.45 26.27 4.50
N THR A 106 -23.78 26.17 5.79
CA THR A 106 -24.33 27.28 6.60
C THR A 106 -23.24 28.27 6.99
N GLU A 107 -23.61 29.50 7.33
CA GLU A 107 -22.64 30.54 7.76
C GLU A 107 -21.87 30.11 9.03
N ASP A 108 -22.50 29.43 9.98
CA ASP A 108 -21.86 28.90 11.19
C ASP A 108 -20.81 27.85 10.87
N LEU A 109 -21.08 26.95 9.91
CA LEU A 109 -20.15 25.94 9.46
C LEU A 109 -18.98 26.56 8.68
N LEU A 110 -19.27 27.53 7.79
CA LEU A 110 -18.27 28.21 6.97
C LEU A 110 -17.37 29.14 7.79
N SER A 111 -17.87 29.67 8.91
CA SER A 111 -17.09 30.50 9.85
C SER A 111 -16.16 29.67 10.74
N GLY A 112 -16.25 28.33 10.70
CA GLY A 112 -15.46 27.43 11.55
C GLY A 112 -15.88 27.41 13.02
N SER A 113 -17.05 27.96 13.35
CA SER A 113 -17.57 27.97 14.72
C SER A 113 -18.05 26.61 15.21
N ASN A 114 -18.33 25.66 14.29
CA ASN A 114 -18.72 24.29 14.60
C ASN A 114 -18.17 23.28 13.58
N ASP A 115 -17.01 22.73 13.87
CA ASP A 115 -16.34 21.73 13.00
C ASP A 115 -16.85 20.29 13.16
N ALA A 116 -17.71 20.01 14.14
CA ALA A 116 -18.16 18.67 14.47
C ALA A 116 -18.79 17.91 13.27
N PRO A 117 -19.65 18.51 12.42
CA PRO A 117 -20.21 17.82 11.24
C PRO A 117 -19.14 17.44 10.20
N ILE A 118 -18.11 18.27 10.00
CA ILE A 118 -17.01 18.01 9.07
C ILE A 118 -16.14 16.86 9.57
N ILE A 119 -15.85 16.84 10.87
CA ILE A 119 -15.10 15.75 11.51
C ILE A 119 -15.86 14.43 11.36
N LYS A 120 -17.18 14.43 11.63
CA LYS A 120 -18.04 13.25 11.47
C LYS A 120 -18.08 12.76 10.01
N LEU A 121 -18.13 13.67 9.05
CA LEU A 121 -18.09 13.35 7.63
C LEU A 121 -16.77 12.70 7.25
N ILE A 122 -15.64 13.28 7.63
CA ILE A 122 -14.30 12.74 7.33
C ILE A 122 -14.12 11.34 7.95
N ASN A 123 -14.52 11.19 9.21
CA ASN A 123 -14.45 9.89 9.91
C ASN A 123 -15.35 8.84 9.23
N GLY A 124 -16.53 9.21 8.79
CA GLY A 124 -17.43 8.36 8.01
C GLY A 124 -16.81 7.92 6.69
N ILE A 125 -16.20 8.85 5.95
CA ILE A 125 -15.48 8.57 4.69
C ILE A 125 -14.33 7.58 4.93
N LEU A 126 -13.49 7.82 5.95
CA LEU A 126 -12.37 6.95 6.29
C LEU A 126 -12.83 5.55 6.73
N SER A 127 -13.83 5.48 7.61
CA SER A 127 -14.38 4.21 8.09
C SER A 127 -14.97 3.38 6.95
N GLN A 128 -15.76 4.00 6.07
CA GLN A 128 -16.34 3.33 4.91
C GLN A 128 -15.25 2.83 3.94
N ALA A 129 -14.23 3.65 3.65
CA ALA A 129 -13.12 3.26 2.79
C ALA A 129 -12.38 2.02 3.32
N ILE A 130 -12.14 1.95 4.64
CA ILE A 130 -11.49 0.79 5.29
C ILE A 130 -12.42 -0.45 5.25
N LYS A 131 -13.72 -0.30 5.51
CA LYS A 131 -14.70 -1.39 5.39
C LYS A 131 -14.72 -1.96 3.97
N LEU A 132 -14.65 -1.08 2.96
CA LEU A 132 -14.63 -1.44 1.54
C LEU A 132 -13.25 -1.89 1.02
N ARG A 133 -12.22 -1.89 1.87
CA ARG A 133 -10.83 -2.20 1.52
C ARG A 133 -10.29 -1.32 0.37
N ALA A 134 -10.66 -0.06 0.38
CA ALA A 134 -10.09 0.91 -0.57
C ALA A 134 -8.58 1.05 -0.35
N SER A 135 -7.82 1.15 -1.42
CA SER A 135 -6.38 1.45 -1.36
C SER A 135 -6.10 2.94 -1.26
N ASP A 136 -6.95 3.77 -1.89
CA ASP A 136 -6.78 5.22 -1.90
C ASP A 136 -8.16 5.90 -1.77
N ILE A 137 -8.15 7.09 -1.13
CA ILE A 137 -9.28 8.00 -1.08
C ILE A 137 -8.84 9.29 -1.77
N HIS A 138 -9.61 9.75 -2.72
CA HIS A 138 -9.36 10.97 -3.46
C HIS A 138 -10.41 12.02 -3.08
N PHE A 139 -9.96 13.20 -2.68
CA PHE A 139 -10.78 14.41 -2.55
C PHE A 139 -10.41 15.33 -3.69
N GLU A 140 -11.34 15.57 -4.60
CA GLU A 140 -11.09 16.25 -5.87
C GLU A 140 -12.06 17.42 -6.02
N PRO A 141 -11.56 18.65 -5.87
CA PRO A 141 -12.37 19.85 -6.06
C PRO A 141 -12.59 20.12 -7.55
N TYR A 142 -13.84 20.35 -7.90
CA TYR A 142 -14.30 20.84 -9.20
C TYR A 142 -15.03 22.18 -9.01
N GLU A 143 -15.45 22.81 -10.11
CA GLU A 143 -16.14 24.10 -10.10
C GLU A 143 -17.44 24.04 -9.30
N ASP A 144 -18.20 22.98 -9.48
CA ASP A 144 -19.55 22.78 -8.96
C ASP A 144 -19.65 21.78 -7.81
N SER A 145 -18.55 21.08 -7.49
CA SER A 145 -18.59 19.98 -6.51
C SER A 145 -17.23 19.65 -5.92
N LEU A 146 -17.23 19.03 -4.74
CA LEU A 146 -16.13 18.25 -4.21
C LEU A 146 -16.45 16.77 -4.37
N SER A 147 -15.80 16.10 -5.33
CA SER A 147 -15.96 14.65 -5.52
C SER A 147 -15.05 13.86 -4.59
N VAL A 148 -15.60 12.89 -3.87
CA VAL A 148 -14.87 11.91 -3.06
C VAL A 148 -14.94 10.57 -3.76
N ARG A 149 -13.76 10.04 -4.13
CA ARG A 149 -13.65 8.77 -4.86
C ARG A 149 -12.79 7.78 -4.09
N TYR A 150 -13.20 6.53 -4.07
CA TYR A 150 -12.40 5.43 -3.54
C TYR A 150 -11.77 4.62 -4.67
N ARG A 151 -10.53 4.20 -4.47
CA ARG A 151 -9.92 3.18 -5.32
C ARG A 151 -10.11 1.82 -4.67
N ILE A 152 -11.01 1.01 -5.23
CA ILE A 152 -11.31 -0.34 -4.74
C ILE A 152 -10.90 -1.34 -5.82
N ASP A 153 -10.08 -2.32 -5.44
CA ASP A 153 -9.52 -3.32 -6.37
C ASP A 153 -8.92 -2.70 -7.66
N GLY A 154 -8.27 -1.53 -7.52
CA GLY A 154 -7.60 -0.81 -8.60
C GLY A 154 -8.48 0.16 -9.39
N ILE A 155 -9.81 0.18 -9.17
CA ILE A 155 -10.75 1.06 -9.89
C ILE A 155 -11.19 2.21 -8.99
N LEU A 156 -11.19 3.44 -9.55
CA LEU A 156 -11.75 4.61 -8.90
C LEU A 156 -13.27 4.63 -9.09
N GLN A 157 -13.98 4.82 -7.98
CA GLN A 157 -15.45 4.92 -7.92
C GLN A 157 -15.83 6.15 -7.12
N GLU A 158 -16.72 6.97 -7.65
CA GLU A 158 -17.28 8.09 -6.90
C GLU A 158 -18.26 7.55 -5.83
N VAL A 159 -18.03 7.98 -4.60
CA VAL A 159 -18.82 7.56 -3.45
C VAL A 159 -19.70 8.69 -2.97
N LEU A 160 -19.19 9.91 -3.07
CA LEU A 160 -19.84 11.10 -2.52
C LEU A 160 -19.49 12.32 -3.38
N SER A 161 -20.48 13.19 -3.58
CA SER A 161 -20.32 14.54 -4.12
C SER A 161 -20.85 15.54 -3.10
N GLN A 162 -20.09 16.59 -2.81
CA GLN A 162 -20.42 17.61 -1.80
C GLN A 162 -20.40 19.02 -2.38
N ASP A 163 -21.02 19.95 -1.66
CA ASP A 163 -20.97 21.37 -1.96
C ASP A 163 -19.51 21.86 -2.02
N PRO A 164 -19.07 22.52 -3.09
CA PRO A 164 -17.70 22.99 -3.26
C PRO A 164 -17.26 23.97 -2.17
N ARG A 165 -18.21 24.68 -1.51
CA ARG A 165 -17.93 25.59 -0.38
C ARG A 165 -17.38 24.86 0.86
N LEU A 166 -17.62 23.55 1.00
CA LEU A 166 -17.07 22.73 2.08
C LEU A 166 -15.62 22.31 1.84
N THR A 167 -15.13 22.44 0.60
CA THR A 167 -13.77 22.03 0.22
C THR A 167 -12.67 22.59 1.13
N PRO A 168 -12.61 23.92 1.38
CA PRO A 168 -11.55 24.48 2.23
C PRO A 168 -11.55 23.93 3.66
N LEU A 169 -12.73 23.65 4.23
CA LEU A 169 -12.87 23.11 5.57
C LEU A 169 -12.40 21.66 5.66
N ILE A 170 -12.82 20.82 4.70
CA ILE A 170 -12.43 19.42 4.62
C ILE A 170 -10.93 19.31 4.42
N ILE A 171 -10.36 20.09 3.47
CA ILE A 171 -8.94 20.12 3.17
C ILE A 171 -8.12 20.58 4.38
N ALA A 172 -8.51 21.69 5.01
CA ALA A 172 -7.83 22.20 6.20
C ALA A 172 -7.80 21.13 7.30
N ARG A 173 -8.94 20.45 7.55
CA ARG A 173 -9.01 19.40 8.56
C ARG A 173 -8.14 18.19 8.22
N LEU A 174 -8.11 17.75 6.97
CA LEU A 174 -7.24 16.67 6.52
C LEU A 174 -5.76 17.05 6.68
N LYS A 175 -5.37 18.31 6.40
CA LYS A 175 -4.01 18.80 6.62
C LYS A 175 -3.65 18.80 8.11
N VAL A 176 -4.54 19.25 8.99
CA VAL A 176 -4.33 19.20 10.46
C VAL A 176 -4.04 17.77 10.91
N ILE A 177 -4.91 16.82 10.54
CA ILE A 177 -4.77 15.42 10.92
C ILE A 177 -3.44 14.86 10.42
N SER A 178 -3.00 15.29 9.23
CA SER A 178 -1.78 14.81 8.56
C SER A 178 -0.52 15.60 8.93
N LYS A 179 -0.63 16.56 9.86
CA LYS A 179 0.47 17.45 10.29
C LYS A 179 1.10 18.24 9.14
N LEU A 180 0.27 18.66 8.18
CA LEU A 180 0.67 19.49 7.04
C LEU A 180 0.40 20.97 7.34
N ASP A 181 1.10 21.86 6.62
CA ASP A 181 0.90 23.30 6.73
C ASP A 181 -0.44 23.71 6.09
N ILE A 182 -1.35 24.24 6.90
CA ILE A 182 -2.69 24.68 6.47
C ILE A 182 -2.61 25.99 5.67
N SER A 183 -1.62 26.84 5.97
CA SER A 183 -1.47 28.16 5.37
C SER A 183 -0.87 28.09 3.96
N GLU A 184 -0.03 27.10 3.69
CA GLU A 184 0.56 26.90 2.37
C GLU A 184 -0.39 26.08 1.46
N ARG A 185 -0.91 26.72 0.41
CA ARG A 185 -1.88 26.13 -0.55
C ARG A 185 -1.38 26.09 -1.98
N ARG A 186 -0.17 26.59 -2.22
CA ARG A 186 0.42 26.76 -3.57
C ARG A 186 1.43 25.68 -3.91
N LEU A 187 1.94 24.97 -2.91
CA LEU A 187 2.95 23.94 -3.05
C LEU A 187 2.39 22.57 -2.66
N PRO A 188 2.78 21.50 -3.37
CA PRO A 188 2.48 20.14 -2.96
C PRO A 188 3.05 19.84 -1.57
N GLN A 189 2.34 19.05 -0.79
CA GLN A 189 2.80 18.59 0.53
C GLN A 189 2.53 17.10 0.68
N ASP A 190 3.45 16.39 1.32
CA ASP A 190 3.34 14.98 1.64
C ASP A 190 3.47 14.77 3.15
N GLY A 191 2.62 13.89 3.69
CA GLY A 191 2.58 13.56 5.11
C GLY A 191 2.23 12.11 5.37
N ARG A 192 2.37 11.72 6.64
CA ARG A 192 1.96 10.40 7.13
C ARG A 192 1.22 10.55 8.43
N VAL A 193 0.18 9.75 8.60
CA VAL A 193 -0.60 9.68 9.84
C VAL A 193 -1.02 8.24 10.09
N SER A 194 -0.95 7.81 11.35
CA SER A 194 -1.53 6.54 11.78
C SER A 194 -2.91 6.81 12.36
N LEU A 195 -3.93 6.19 11.80
CA LEU A 195 -5.31 6.31 12.22
C LEU A 195 -5.75 5.02 12.91
N SER A 196 -6.34 5.16 14.09
CA SER A 196 -7.02 4.06 14.78
C SER A 196 -8.52 4.16 14.52
N LEU A 197 -9.08 3.16 13.86
CA LEU A 197 -10.50 3.07 13.51
C LEU A 197 -11.08 1.76 14.07
N GLY A 198 -11.67 1.83 15.27
CA GLY A 198 -12.04 0.63 16.03
C GLY A 198 -10.79 -0.19 16.35
N ASP A 199 -10.86 -1.49 16.08
CA ASP A 199 -9.74 -2.44 16.34
C ASP A 199 -8.63 -2.40 15.26
N LYS A 200 -8.73 -1.52 14.27
CA LYS A 200 -7.78 -1.45 13.14
C LYS A 200 -6.90 -0.21 13.21
N ASN A 201 -5.60 -0.43 13.24
CA ASN A 201 -4.61 0.62 13.03
C ASN A 201 -4.21 0.65 11.55
N VAL A 202 -4.47 1.76 10.88
CA VAL A 202 -4.18 1.97 9.46
C VAL A 202 -3.19 3.11 9.32
N ASP A 203 -2.06 2.86 8.69
CA ASP A 203 -1.14 3.93 8.32
C ASP A 203 -1.61 4.55 7.01
N VAL A 204 -1.66 5.88 6.98
CA VAL A 204 -2.14 6.64 5.83
C VAL A 204 -1.05 7.58 5.34
N ARG A 205 -0.72 7.49 4.06
CA ARG A 205 0.08 8.50 3.37
C ARG A 205 -0.85 9.53 2.76
N VAL A 206 -0.55 10.79 2.97
CA VAL A 206 -1.35 11.92 2.51
C VAL A 206 -0.52 12.75 1.56
N SER A 207 -1.06 13.03 0.38
CA SER A 207 -0.43 13.92 -0.58
C SER A 207 -1.43 14.98 -1.00
N THR A 208 -1.00 16.27 -0.97
CA THR A 208 -1.79 17.39 -1.44
C THR A 208 -1.21 17.97 -2.72
N LEU A 209 -2.06 18.39 -3.63
CA LEU A 209 -1.67 19.00 -4.89
C LEU A 209 -2.56 20.23 -5.15
N PRO A 210 -1.99 21.42 -5.35
CA PRO A 210 -2.74 22.59 -5.81
C PRO A 210 -3.41 22.33 -7.16
N SER A 211 -4.68 22.69 -7.27
CA SER A 211 -5.43 22.61 -8.52
C SER A 211 -6.30 23.86 -8.73
N THR A 212 -6.95 23.98 -9.89
CA THR A 212 -7.71 25.19 -10.30
C THR A 212 -8.81 25.57 -9.30
N TYR A 213 -9.52 24.59 -8.75
CA TYR A 213 -10.66 24.81 -7.87
C TYR A 213 -10.36 24.54 -6.39
N GLY A 214 -9.09 24.52 -6.02
CA GLY A 214 -8.62 24.27 -4.65
C GLY A 214 -7.57 23.16 -4.59
N GLU A 215 -7.19 22.73 -3.39
CA GLU A 215 -6.21 21.65 -3.24
C GLU A 215 -6.89 20.28 -3.39
N ARG A 216 -6.31 19.43 -4.21
CA ARG A 216 -6.63 18.02 -4.29
C ARG A 216 -5.88 17.26 -3.20
N ILE A 217 -6.53 16.31 -2.51
CA ILE A 217 -5.86 15.42 -1.56
C ILE A 217 -6.09 13.97 -1.94
N VAL A 218 -5.02 13.18 -1.82
CA VAL A 218 -5.07 11.73 -1.93
C VAL A 218 -4.57 11.11 -0.64
N LEU A 219 -5.39 10.25 -0.05
CA LEU A 219 -5.05 9.45 1.12
C LEU A 219 -4.81 8.01 0.66
N ARG A 220 -3.57 7.52 0.77
CA ARG A 220 -3.26 6.10 0.53
C ARG A 220 -3.33 5.33 1.83
N LEU A 221 -4.23 4.37 1.90
CA LEU A 221 -4.44 3.52 3.05
C LEU A 221 -3.47 2.33 2.99
N LEU A 222 -2.59 2.22 3.98
CA LEU A 222 -1.61 1.15 4.08
C LEU A 222 -2.15 0.09 5.05
N ASP A 223 -2.73 -0.97 4.49
CA ASP A 223 -3.26 -2.09 5.29
C ASP A 223 -2.12 -2.98 5.78
N LYS A 224 -1.87 -2.97 7.10
CA LYS A 224 -0.88 -3.85 7.74
C LYS A 224 -1.22 -5.34 7.60
N GLN A 225 -2.48 -5.70 7.35
CA GLN A 225 -2.86 -7.09 7.11
C GLN A 225 -2.34 -7.59 5.75
N SER A 226 -2.21 -6.71 4.77
CA SER A 226 -1.56 -7.02 3.48
C SER A 226 -0.08 -7.39 3.64
N ALA A 227 0.54 -6.99 4.76
CA ALA A 227 1.89 -7.36 5.14
C ALA A 227 2.06 -8.85 5.44
N GLN A 228 0.98 -9.56 5.68
CA GLN A 228 1.00 -10.96 6.15
C GLN A 228 0.72 -11.98 5.04
N ILE A 229 0.68 -11.55 3.75
CA ILE A 229 0.44 -12.48 2.64
C ILE A 229 1.59 -13.48 2.57
N ASN A 230 1.26 -14.77 2.66
CA ASN A 230 2.21 -15.85 2.48
C ASN A 230 2.49 -16.05 0.98
N ILE A 231 3.68 -16.54 0.64
CA ILE A 231 4.07 -16.80 -0.75
C ILE A 231 3.08 -17.73 -1.48
N ASN A 232 2.45 -18.66 -0.76
CA ASN A 232 1.43 -19.57 -1.31
C ASN A 232 0.11 -18.87 -1.62
N ASP A 233 -0.17 -17.71 -0.99
CA ASP A 233 -1.43 -16.96 -1.11
C ASP A 233 -1.35 -15.85 -2.17
N LEU A 234 -0.22 -15.71 -2.88
CA LEU A 234 -0.02 -14.74 -3.95
C LEU A 234 -0.98 -14.95 -5.15
N GLY A 235 -1.57 -16.15 -5.27
CA GLY A 235 -2.44 -16.49 -6.39
C GLY A 235 -1.69 -16.73 -7.71
N LEU A 236 -0.37 -16.89 -7.66
CA LEU A 236 0.44 -17.25 -8.83
C LEU A 236 0.09 -18.68 -9.30
N PRO A 237 0.15 -18.95 -10.62
CA PRO A 237 0.08 -20.32 -11.14
C PRO A 237 1.12 -21.22 -10.45
N GLN A 238 0.73 -22.47 -10.15
CA GLN A 238 1.57 -23.39 -9.35
C GLN A 238 2.96 -23.62 -9.95
N THR A 239 3.05 -23.67 -11.27
CA THR A 239 4.33 -23.81 -12.00
C THR A 239 5.25 -22.60 -11.76
N ILE A 240 4.71 -21.39 -11.79
CA ILE A 240 5.45 -20.16 -11.54
C ILE A 240 5.85 -20.07 -10.08
N LEU A 241 4.92 -20.41 -9.16
CA LEU A 241 5.19 -20.42 -7.73
C LEU A 241 6.34 -21.39 -7.39
N SER A 242 6.35 -22.60 -7.96
CA SER A 242 7.42 -23.57 -7.73
C SER A 242 8.77 -23.09 -8.28
N THR A 243 8.77 -22.44 -9.45
CA THR A 243 9.97 -21.84 -10.04
C THR A 243 10.49 -20.71 -9.16
N TYR A 244 9.60 -19.84 -8.67
CA TYR A 244 9.96 -18.73 -7.78
C TYR A 244 10.60 -19.24 -6.48
N LYS A 245 9.97 -20.20 -5.80
CA LYS A 245 10.52 -20.82 -4.60
C LYS A 245 11.89 -21.46 -4.83
N LYS A 246 12.04 -22.17 -5.95
CA LYS A 246 13.34 -22.74 -6.33
C LYS A 246 14.39 -21.64 -6.51
N SER A 247 14.05 -20.54 -7.16
CA SER A 247 14.98 -19.43 -7.36
C SER A 247 15.32 -18.71 -6.05
N LEU A 248 14.40 -18.63 -5.10
CA LEU A 248 14.66 -18.09 -3.75
C LEU A 248 15.63 -18.97 -2.96
N SER A 249 15.72 -20.27 -3.24
CA SER A 249 16.68 -21.18 -2.57
C SER A 249 18.08 -21.18 -3.20
N GLU A 250 18.32 -20.42 -4.29
CA GLU A 250 19.66 -20.21 -4.83
C GLU A 250 20.50 -19.33 -3.91
N SER A 251 21.81 -19.63 -3.81
CA SER A 251 22.72 -18.84 -2.96
C SER A 251 23.10 -17.49 -3.58
N GLU A 252 22.96 -17.35 -4.91
CA GLU A 252 23.41 -16.17 -5.66
C GLU A 252 22.60 -16.00 -6.94
N GLY A 253 22.56 -14.79 -7.45
CA GLY A 253 21.91 -14.45 -8.71
C GLY A 253 20.87 -13.36 -8.55
N ILE A 254 20.17 -13.03 -9.64
CA ILE A 254 19.14 -11.99 -9.66
C ILE A 254 17.78 -12.61 -9.96
N ILE A 255 16.80 -12.26 -9.14
CA ILE A 255 15.37 -12.52 -9.36
C ILE A 255 14.70 -11.18 -9.65
N LEU A 256 14.04 -11.04 -10.79
CA LEU A 256 13.30 -9.84 -11.16
C LEU A 256 11.80 -10.10 -11.18
N VAL A 257 11.07 -9.13 -10.61
CA VAL A 257 9.61 -9.07 -10.73
C VAL A 257 9.24 -7.84 -11.53
N THR A 258 8.52 -8.02 -12.63
CA THR A 258 8.14 -6.91 -13.51
C THR A 258 6.63 -6.80 -13.71
N GLY A 259 6.20 -5.70 -14.29
CA GLY A 259 4.81 -5.39 -14.57
C GLY A 259 4.48 -3.92 -14.32
N PRO A 260 3.28 -3.46 -14.70
CA PRO A 260 2.85 -2.08 -14.51
C PRO A 260 2.73 -1.71 -13.03
N THR A 261 2.52 -0.43 -12.75
CA THR A 261 2.21 0.04 -11.40
C THR A 261 0.92 -0.61 -10.88
N GLY A 262 0.93 -1.06 -9.63
CA GLY A 262 -0.21 -1.76 -9.03
C GLY A 262 -0.35 -3.24 -9.42
N SER A 263 0.63 -3.83 -10.10
CA SER A 263 0.62 -5.28 -10.45
C SER A 263 0.97 -6.20 -9.29
N GLY A 264 1.31 -5.68 -8.11
CA GLY A 264 1.64 -6.46 -6.93
C GLY A 264 3.12 -6.87 -6.80
N LYS A 265 4.03 -6.23 -7.54
CA LYS A 265 5.48 -6.51 -7.50
C LYS A 265 6.05 -6.54 -6.09
N THR A 266 5.83 -5.46 -5.33
CA THR A 266 6.30 -5.35 -3.95
C THR A 266 5.74 -6.46 -3.06
N THR A 267 4.45 -6.80 -3.22
CA THR A 267 3.81 -7.89 -2.47
C THR A 267 4.49 -9.23 -2.75
N THR A 268 4.82 -9.51 -4.02
CA THR A 268 5.51 -10.74 -4.42
C THR A 268 6.93 -10.78 -3.88
N LEU A 269 7.69 -9.68 -3.95
CA LEU A 269 9.03 -9.60 -3.37
C LEU A 269 8.99 -9.77 -1.84
N TYR A 270 8.10 -9.07 -1.16
CA TYR A 270 7.96 -9.16 0.30
C TYR A 270 7.54 -10.56 0.77
N ALA A 271 6.65 -11.23 0.02
CA ALA A 271 6.29 -12.61 0.31
C ALA A 271 7.50 -13.56 0.15
N GLY A 272 8.35 -13.32 -0.87
CA GLY A 272 9.61 -14.04 -1.04
C GLY A 272 10.61 -13.78 0.07
N LEU A 273 10.80 -12.52 0.47
CA LEU A 273 11.69 -12.16 1.59
C LEU A 273 11.23 -12.80 2.91
N ARG A 274 9.92 -12.88 3.16
CA ARG A 274 9.38 -13.56 4.35
C ARG A 274 9.59 -15.06 4.32
N ASP A 275 9.51 -15.67 3.13
CA ASP A 275 9.78 -17.11 2.96
C ASP A 275 11.25 -17.44 3.24
N LEU A 276 12.16 -16.49 2.94
CA LEU A 276 13.60 -16.56 3.24
C LEU A 276 13.96 -16.17 4.68
N SER A 277 13.12 -15.37 5.34
CA SER A 277 13.42 -14.82 6.66
C SER A 277 13.30 -15.89 7.74
N ASP A 278 14.32 -16.74 7.81
CA ASP A 278 14.67 -17.50 9.01
C ASP A 278 15.81 -16.75 9.74
N SER A 279 16.14 -17.10 10.94
CA SER A 279 17.18 -16.41 11.72
C SER A 279 18.61 -16.66 11.20
N SER A 280 18.78 -17.38 10.08
CA SER A 280 20.09 -17.79 9.56
C SER A 280 20.64 -16.88 8.47
N GLN A 281 19.81 -16.06 7.86
CA GLN A 281 20.20 -15.19 6.73
C GLN A 281 20.11 -13.71 7.10
N ASN A 282 21.11 -12.93 6.68
CA ASN A 282 21.09 -11.47 6.77
C ASN A 282 20.44 -10.88 5.52
N ILE A 283 19.19 -10.41 5.67
CA ILE A 283 18.37 -9.85 4.59
C ILE A 283 18.30 -8.34 4.73
N LEU A 284 18.76 -7.61 3.70
CA LEU A 284 18.74 -6.15 3.68
C LEU A 284 17.97 -5.61 2.48
N THR A 285 17.27 -4.48 2.66
CA THR A 285 16.53 -3.83 1.58
C THR A 285 16.83 -2.34 1.47
N VAL A 286 16.73 -1.79 0.25
CA VAL A 286 16.67 -0.36 -0.03
C VAL A 286 15.43 -0.06 -0.88
N GLU A 287 14.59 0.88 -0.41
CA GLU A 287 13.23 1.09 -0.92
C GLU A 287 12.87 2.57 -1.04
N ASP A 288 11.95 2.91 -1.93
CA ASP A 288 11.46 4.29 -2.12
C ASP A 288 9.92 4.34 -2.30
N PRO A 289 9.19 4.45 -1.22
CA PRO A 289 9.55 4.27 0.18
C PRO A 289 9.32 2.83 0.67
N ILE A 290 9.67 2.54 1.93
CA ILE A 290 9.25 1.30 2.61
C ILE A 290 7.72 1.29 2.71
N GLU A 291 7.07 0.24 2.19
CA GLU A 291 5.61 0.11 2.25
C GLU A 291 5.12 -0.30 3.64
N TYR A 292 5.75 -1.30 4.24
CA TYR A 292 5.55 -1.72 5.62
C TYR A 292 6.76 -2.48 6.15
N THR A 293 6.91 -2.52 7.47
CA THR A 293 8.04 -3.17 8.12
C THR A 293 7.89 -4.69 8.15
N LEU A 294 8.97 -5.39 7.83
CA LEU A 294 9.08 -6.85 7.91
C LEU A 294 9.96 -7.22 9.09
N LYS A 295 9.46 -8.12 9.95
CA LYS A 295 10.24 -8.59 11.10
C LYS A 295 11.44 -9.43 10.63
N GLY A 296 12.62 -9.16 11.17
CA GLY A 296 13.85 -9.89 10.85
C GLY A 296 14.56 -9.43 9.58
N ILE A 297 14.11 -8.34 8.94
CA ILE A 297 14.70 -7.78 7.73
C ILE A 297 15.17 -6.36 7.98
N GLY A 298 16.39 -6.05 7.60
CA GLY A 298 16.97 -4.71 7.70
C GLY A 298 16.51 -3.85 6.52
N GLN A 299 15.48 -3.01 6.72
CA GLN A 299 14.91 -2.17 5.67
C GLN A 299 15.45 -0.74 5.77
N THR A 300 15.95 -0.21 4.64
CA THR A 300 16.42 1.18 4.52
C THR A 300 15.63 1.93 3.47
N GLN A 301 15.36 3.21 3.72
CA GLN A 301 14.59 4.04 2.79
C GLN A 301 15.47 5.08 2.11
N VAL A 302 15.31 5.22 0.80
CA VAL A 302 15.92 6.29 -0.01
C VAL A 302 15.58 7.66 0.59
N ASN A 303 16.57 8.55 0.63
CA ASN A 303 16.42 9.92 1.09
C ASN A 303 17.19 10.88 0.17
N GLN A 304 16.47 11.48 -0.78
CA GLN A 304 17.07 12.39 -1.75
C GLN A 304 17.69 13.64 -1.11
N LYS A 305 17.15 14.12 0.03
CA LYS A 305 17.67 15.30 0.73
C LYS A 305 19.08 15.08 1.27
N THR A 306 19.42 13.85 1.63
CA THR A 306 20.74 13.46 2.14
C THR A 306 21.64 12.85 1.07
N GLY A 307 21.17 12.71 -0.17
CA GLY A 307 21.87 12.02 -1.25
C GLY A 307 21.87 10.48 -1.14
N TYR A 308 21.05 9.91 -0.25
CA TYR A 308 20.92 8.46 -0.10
C TYR A 308 19.99 7.90 -1.18
N SER A 309 20.58 7.43 -2.28
CA SER A 309 19.92 6.84 -3.46
C SER A 309 19.89 5.30 -3.39
N PHE A 310 19.21 4.65 -4.33
CA PHE A 310 19.27 3.19 -4.50
C PHE A 310 20.69 2.68 -4.67
N ALA A 311 21.49 3.31 -5.54
CA ALA A 311 22.89 2.94 -5.78
C ALA A 311 23.75 3.10 -4.53
N THR A 312 23.62 4.23 -3.82
CA THR A 312 24.38 4.49 -2.59
C THR A 312 23.99 3.51 -1.48
N GLY A 313 22.68 3.24 -1.33
CA GLY A 313 22.15 2.27 -0.36
C GLY A 313 22.65 0.87 -0.63
N LEU A 314 22.56 0.40 -1.88
CA LEU A 314 23.02 -0.92 -2.28
C LEU A 314 24.52 -1.12 -2.02
N ARG A 315 25.37 -0.13 -2.38
CA ARG A 315 26.80 -0.19 -2.04
C ARG A 315 27.07 -0.25 -0.54
N ALA A 316 26.27 0.42 0.26
CA ALA A 316 26.41 0.39 1.71
C ALA A 316 26.01 -0.97 2.28
N MET A 317 24.90 -1.55 1.80
CA MET A 317 24.40 -2.86 2.23
C MET A 317 25.40 -3.98 1.95
N LEU A 318 26.06 -3.97 0.79
CA LEU A 318 27.10 -4.97 0.43
C LEU A 318 28.31 -4.99 1.39
N ARG A 319 28.46 -4.00 2.28
CA ARG A 319 29.48 -3.98 3.33
C ARG A 319 28.92 -4.39 4.70
N GLN A 320 27.69 -4.86 4.77
CA GLN A 320 27.01 -5.27 6.00
C GLN A 320 26.83 -6.78 6.07
N ASP A 321 27.65 -7.53 5.34
CA ASP A 321 27.63 -9.01 5.29
C ASP A 321 26.22 -9.57 4.99
N PRO A 322 25.57 -9.14 3.88
CA PRO A 322 24.25 -9.63 3.52
C PRO A 322 24.33 -10.97 2.79
N ASP A 323 23.36 -11.86 3.01
CA ASP A 323 23.13 -13.03 2.16
C ASP A 323 22.15 -12.68 1.03
N VAL A 324 21.10 -11.90 1.38
CA VAL A 324 20.03 -11.51 0.46
C VAL A 324 19.87 -10.00 0.46
N VAL A 325 19.81 -9.42 -0.73
CA VAL A 325 19.61 -7.98 -0.91
C VAL A 325 18.39 -7.73 -1.78
N MET A 326 17.49 -6.84 -1.34
CA MET A 326 16.40 -6.36 -2.19
C MET A 326 16.59 -4.89 -2.54
N VAL A 327 16.56 -4.59 -3.82
CA VAL A 327 16.47 -3.22 -4.34
C VAL A 327 15.04 -2.99 -4.82
N GLY A 328 14.35 -2.02 -4.25
CA GLY A 328 12.93 -1.75 -4.54
C GLY A 328 12.66 -1.69 -6.04
N GLU A 329 13.52 -1.00 -6.79
CA GLU A 329 13.49 -0.99 -8.26
C GLU A 329 14.85 -0.62 -8.87
N ILE A 330 15.09 -1.09 -10.09
CA ILE A 330 16.24 -0.71 -10.93
C ILE A 330 15.72 0.24 -12.02
N ARG A 331 16.14 1.52 -11.92
CA ARG A 331 15.75 2.58 -12.88
C ARG A 331 16.91 3.05 -13.77
N ASP A 332 18.14 2.90 -13.31
CA ASP A 332 19.34 3.47 -13.93
C ASP A 332 20.46 2.43 -14.05
N THR A 333 21.41 2.76 -14.92
CA THR A 333 22.58 1.92 -15.21
C THR A 333 23.43 1.63 -13.99
N GLU A 334 23.62 2.64 -13.11
CA GLU A 334 24.48 2.51 -11.93
C GLU A 334 23.92 1.48 -10.95
N THR A 335 22.63 1.59 -10.61
CA THR A 335 21.94 0.62 -9.75
C THR A 335 21.94 -0.77 -10.36
N ALA A 336 21.72 -0.89 -11.68
CA ALA A 336 21.73 -2.17 -12.39
C ALA A 336 23.12 -2.84 -12.32
N GLN A 337 24.20 -2.10 -12.57
CA GLN A 337 25.56 -2.62 -12.51
C GLN A 337 25.92 -3.13 -11.12
N ILE A 338 25.59 -2.37 -10.06
CA ILE A 338 25.87 -2.78 -8.68
C ILE A 338 25.08 -4.04 -8.31
N ALA A 339 23.78 -4.11 -8.70
CA ALA A 339 22.93 -5.27 -8.45
C ALA A 339 23.49 -6.55 -9.12
N ILE A 340 23.96 -6.42 -10.36
CA ILE A 340 24.58 -7.52 -11.09
C ILE A 340 25.91 -7.93 -10.45
N GLN A 341 26.77 -6.99 -10.11
CA GLN A 341 28.03 -7.27 -9.41
C GLN A 341 27.78 -7.99 -8.08
N ALA A 342 26.82 -7.53 -7.30
CA ALA A 342 26.42 -8.19 -6.07
C ALA A 342 26.04 -9.66 -6.31
N SER A 343 25.23 -9.93 -7.33
CA SER A 343 24.79 -11.29 -7.66
C SER A 343 25.90 -12.21 -8.15
N LEU A 344 26.99 -11.65 -8.70
CA LEU A 344 28.16 -12.41 -9.15
C LEU A 344 29.18 -12.65 -8.03
N THR A 345 29.01 -11.94 -6.90
CA THR A 345 29.88 -12.04 -5.73
C THR A 345 29.26 -12.81 -4.57
N GLY A 346 28.27 -13.66 -4.85
CA GLY A 346 27.70 -14.61 -3.90
C GLY A 346 26.44 -14.13 -3.17
N HIS A 347 25.74 -13.10 -3.67
CA HIS A 347 24.52 -12.60 -3.04
C HIS A 347 23.28 -12.93 -3.88
N LEU A 348 22.17 -13.26 -3.23
CA LEU A 348 20.88 -13.33 -3.87
C LEU A 348 20.26 -11.92 -3.92
N VAL A 349 20.03 -11.41 -5.13
CA VAL A 349 19.47 -10.08 -5.36
C VAL A 349 18.03 -10.18 -5.86
N LEU A 350 17.11 -9.52 -5.16
CA LEU A 350 15.72 -9.38 -5.57
C LEU A 350 15.47 -7.94 -6.02
N SER A 351 14.81 -7.74 -7.16
CA SER A 351 14.47 -6.37 -7.58
C SER A 351 13.24 -6.33 -8.50
N THR A 352 12.82 -5.11 -8.82
CA THR A 352 11.81 -4.86 -9.85
C THR A 352 12.39 -4.04 -11.00
N VAL A 353 11.81 -4.27 -12.17
CA VAL A 353 11.96 -3.40 -13.35
C VAL A 353 10.58 -3.10 -13.93
N HIS A 354 10.45 -1.98 -14.64
CA HIS A 354 9.19 -1.61 -15.27
C HIS A 354 9.19 -2.05 -16.74
N THR A 355 8.68 -3.25 -17.01
CA THR A 355 8.42 -3.77 -18.36
C THR A 355 7.07 -4.50 -18.40
N ASN A 356 6.53 -4.69 -19.59
CA ASN A 356 5.22 -5.31 -19.79
C ASN A 356 5.28 -6.84 -19.95
N SER A 357 6.47 -7.40 -20.20
CA SER A 357 6.74 -8.83 -20.39
C SER A 357 7.97 -9.26 -19.59
N ALA A 358 8.06 -10.56 -19.31
CA ALA A 358 9.21 -11.12 -18.60
C ALA A 358 10.49 -11.09 -19.47
N VAL A 359 10.37 -11.37 -20.77
CA VAL A 359 11.50 -11.27 -21.71
C VAL A 359 11.93 -9.82 -21.93
N GLY A 360 10.97 -8.89 -21.99
CA GLY A 360 11.26 -7.45 -22.10
C GLY A 360 12.11 -6.90 -20.93
N ALA A 361 12.15 -7.57 -19.77
CA ALA A 361 13.07 -7.20 -18.70
C ALA A 361 14.54 -7.45 -19.07
N ILE A 362 14.82 -8.47 -19.87
CA ILE A 362 16.16 -8.76 -20.39
C ILE A 362 16.58 -7.64 -21.36
N THR A 363 15.69 -7.30 -22.29
CA THR A 363 15.91 -6.17 -23.23
C THR A 363 16.15 -4.88 -22.46
N ARG A 364 15.35 -4.61 -21.42
CA ARG A 364 15.48 -3.40 -20.60
C ARG A 364 16.84 -3.30 -19.91
N LEU A 365 17.39 -4.39 -19.41
CA LEU A 365 18.75 -4.41 -18.84
C LEU A 365 19.81 -4.10 -19.89
N ARG A 366 19.67 -4.64 -21.11
CA ARG A 366 20.56 -4.29 -22.24
C ARG A 366 20.48 -2.80 -22.59
N ASP A 367 19.27 -2.24 -22.67
CA ASP A 367 19.04 -0.81 -22.95
C ASP A 367 19.65 0.09 -21.86
N MET A 368 19.75 -0.39 -20.64
CA MET A 368 20.47 0.27 -19.55
C MET A 368 22.01 0.16 -19.69
N GLY A 369 22.52 -0.43 -20.76
CA GLY A 369 23.95 -0.58 -21.02
C GLY A 369 24.62 -1.72 -20.26
N ILE A 370 23.85 -2.71 -19.81
CA ILE A 370 24.42 -3.92 -19.18
C ILE A 370 24.83 -4.92 -20.26
N GLU A 371 26.06 -5.37 -20.20
CA GLU A 371 26.62 -6.33 -21.14
C GLU A 371 25.90 -7.68 -21.05
N SER A 372 25.60 -8.27 -22.21
CA SER A 372 24.78 -9.49 -22.31
C SER A 372 25.37 -10.68 -21.55
N PHE A 373 26.71 -10.78 -21.47
CA PHE A 373 27.37 -11.85 -20.71
C PHE A 373 27.15 -11.72 -19.19
N LEU A 374 27.05 -10.49 -18.66
CA LEU A 374 26.75 -10.24 -17.26
C LEU A 374 25.31 -10.62 -16.94
N ILE A 375 24.36 -10.24 -17.81
CA ILE A 375 22.96 -10.60 -17.66
C ILE A 375 22.79 -12.13 -17.67
N SER A 376 23.39 -12.80 -18.65
CA SER A 376 23.28 -14.27 -18.79
C SER A 376 23.87 -15.04 -17.61
N SER A 377 24.89 -14.49 -16.96
CA SER A 377 25.56 -15.12 -15.81
C SER A 377 24.79 -14.89 -14.50
N SER A 378 24.20 -13.72 -14.32
CA SER A 378 23.58 -13.29 -13.07
C SER A 378 22.09 -13.61 -12.97
N LEU A 379 21.33 -13.48 -14.08
CA LEU A 379 19.88 -13.59 -14.08
C LEU A 379 19.43 -15.03 -13.90
N LYS A 380 18.57 -15.29 -12.89
CA LYS A 380 18.00 -16.63 -12.61
C LYS A 380 16.54 -16.71 -13.07
N THR A 381 15.74 -15.75 -12.69
CA THR A 381 14.29 -15.78 -12.96
C THR A 381 13.74 -14.37 -13.15
N VAL A 382 12.84 -14.26 -14.11
CA VAL A 382 12.02 -13.05 -14.31
C VAL A 382 10.55 -13.44 -14.25
N ILE A 383 9.78 -12.78 -13.37
CA ILE A 383 8.34 -12.96 -13.27
C ILE A 383 7.67 -11.67 -13.73
N SER A 384 6.88 -11.73 -14.79
CA SER A 384 5.99 -10.62 -15.16
C SER A 384 4.59 -10.89 -14.67
N GLN A 385 4.01 -9.92 -13.98
CA GLN A 385 2.69 -10.10 -13.38
C GLN A 385 1.77 -8.91 -13.55
N ARG A 386 0.46 -9.20 -13.52
CA ARG A 386 -0.62 -8.23 -13.43
C ARG A 386 -1.64 -8.71 -12.40
N LEU A 387 -2.45 -7.78 -11.89
CA LEU A 387 -3.58 -8.13 -11.02
C LEU A 387 -4.88 -7.95 -11.79
N VAL A 388 -5.73 -8.97 -11.73
CA VAL A 388 -7.10 -8.94 -12.26
C VAL A 388 -8.08 -9.12 -11.12
N ARG A 389 -9.25 -8.50 -11.22
CA ARG A 389 -10.31 -8.63 -10.21
C ARG A 389 -10.93 -10.02 -10.29
N ARG A 390 -11.25 -10.57 -9.13
CA ARG A 390 -11.99 -11.83 -9.02
C ARG A 390 -13.48 -11.55 -9.08
N LEU A 391 -14.21 -12.36 -9.85
CA LEU A 391 -15.67 -12.35 -9.82
C LEU A 391 -16.18 -12.66 -8.41
N CYS A 392 -17.25 -12.00 -8.05
CA CYS A 392 -17.95 -12.27 -6.81
C CYS A 392 -18.68 -13.62 -6.91
N ASP A 393 -18.30 -14.57 -6.07
CA ASP A 393 -18.88 -15.92 -6.09
C ASP A 393 -20.40 -15.95 -5.82
N SER A 394 -20.92 -14.89 -5.16
CA SER A 394 -22.34 -14.79 -4.82
C SER A 394 -23.24 -14.30 -5.97
N CYS A 395 -22.68 -13.63 -6.99
CA CYS A 395 -23.50 -13.01 -8.04
C CYS A 395 -22.98 -13.19 -9.46
N LYS A 396 -21.87 -13.90 -9.66
CA LYS A 396 -21.39 -14.20 -11.01
C LYS A 396 -22.43 -14.99 -11.79
N VAL A 397 -22.58 -14.68 -13.06
CA VAL A 397 -23.56 -15.32 -13.96
C VAL A 397 -22.86 -16.07 -15.07
N LYS A 398 -23.39 -17.20 -15.46
CA LYS A 398 -22.86 -18.00 -16.58
C LYS A 398 -23.24 -17.34 -17.89
N THR A 399 -22.25 -17.17 -18.78
CA THR A 399 -22.42 -16.62 -20.13
C THR A 399 -21.58 -17.39 -21.13
N THR A 400 -21.61 -16.99 -22.40
CA THR A 400 -20.83 -17.60 -23.46
C THR A 400 -19.81 -16.61 -23.98
N ILE A 401 -18.57 -17.05 -24.18
CA ILE A 401 -17.50 -16.20 -24.69
C ILE A 401 -17.80 -15.77 -26.13
N ASN A 402 -17.52 -14.50 -26.44
CA ASN A 402 -17.56 -13.99 -27.80
C ASN A 402 -16.43 -14.62 -28.63
N LYS A 403 -16.65 -14.80 -29.94
CA LYS A 403 -15.71 -15.40 -30.88
C LYS A 403 -14.34 -14.67 -30.86
N ASP A 404 -14.37 -13.35 -30.98
CA ASP A 404 -13.13 -12.54 -31.08
C ASP A 404 -12.30 -12.61 -29.79
N ILE A 405 -12.98 -12.64 -28.65
CA ILE A 405 -12.34 -12.82 -27.34
C ILE A 405 -11.79 -14.25 -27.20
N ALA A 406 -12.51 -15.24 -27.71
CA ALA A 406 -12.05 -16.63 -27.71
C ALA A 406 -10.77 -16.80 -28.53
N ASP A 407 -10.72 -16.22 -29.72
CA ASP A 407 -9.54 -16.23 -30.60
C ASP A 407 -8.35 -15.52 -29.96
N LEU A 408 -8.57 -14.38 -29.28
CA LEU A 408 -7.54 -13.62 -28.59
C LEU A 408 -6.85 -14.42 -27.48
N PHE A 409 -7.62 -15.21 -26.71
CA PHE A 409 -7.11 -16.02 -25.61
C PHE A 409 -6.86 -17.48 -26.00
N GLY A 410 -6.95 -17.84 -27.29
CA GLY A 410 -6.76 -19.21 -27.77
C GLY A 410 -7.77 -20.21 -27.21
N LEU A 411 -9.00 -19.76 -26.96
CA LEU A 411 -10.08 -20.57 -26.39
C LEU A 411 -11.03 -21.09 -27.47
N LYS A 412 -11.77 -22.14 -27.14
CA LYS A 412 -12.83 -22.65 -28.02
C LYS A 412 -13.98 -21.68 -28.12
N HIS A 413 -14.49 -21.46 -29.33
CA HIS A 413 -15.71 -20.68 -29.54
C HIS A 413 -16.88 -21.28 -28.74
N ASN A 414 -17.77 -20.43 -28.27
CA ASN A 414 -18.93 -20.79 -27.45
C ASN A 414 -18.59 -21.48 -26.12
N LEU A 415 -17.37 -21.29 -25.60
CA LEU A 415 -17.02 -21.75 -24.28
C LEU A 415 -17.89 -21.05 -23.23
N ALA A 416 -18.40 -21.81 -22.26
CA ALA A 416 -19.12 -21.26 -21.12
C ALA A 416 -18.11 -20.61 -20.16
N VAL A 417 -18.30 -19.34 -19.91
CA VAL A 417 -17.51 -18.51 -18.98
C VAL A 417 -18.44 -17.85 -17.96
N TYR A 418 -17.89 -17.02 -17.10
CA TYR A 418 -18.69 -16.27 -16.11
C TYR A 418 -18.46 -14.77 -16.26
N ASP A 419 -19.53 -14.03 -15.97
CA ASP A 419 -19.51 -12.57 -16.00
C ASP A 419 -20.03 -11.99 -14.68
N HIS A 420 -19.76 -10.68 -14.47
CA HIS A 420 -20.17 -9.96 -13.28
C HIS A 420 -21.63 -9.51 -13.37
N LYS A 421 -22.34 -9.49 -12.23
CA LYS A 421 -23.71 -8.95 -12.15
C LYS A 421 -23.80 -7.80 -11.15
N GLY A 422 -23.24 -7.99 -9.96
CA GLY A 422 -23.36 -7.08 -8.83
C GLY A 422 -24.37 -7.57 -7.78
N CYS A 423 -24.01 -7.39 -6.50
CA CYS A 423 -24.86 -7.66 -5.34
C CYS A 423 -24.32 -6.91 -4.11
N ASP A 424 -25.04 -6.95 -2.98
CA ASP A 424 -24.62 -6.28 -1.74
C ASP A 424 -23.26 -6.76 -1.21
N LYS A 425 -22.92 -8.06 -1.41
CA LYS A 425 -21.65 -8.62 -0.95
C LYS A 425 -20.40 -8.07 -1.68
N CYS A 426 -20.61 -7.54 -2.86
CA CYS A 426 -19.57 -6.90 -3.68
C CYS A 426 -19.85 -5.41 -3.93
N ASN A 427 -20.78 -4.81 -3.18
CA ASN A 427 -21.17 -3.41 -3.31
C ASN A 427 -21.55 -3.01 -4.74
N GLY A 428 -22.32 -3.89 -5.42
CA GLY A 428 -22.79 -3.66 -6.78
C GLY A 428 -21.77 -3.88 -7.89
N THR A 429 -20.48 -4.06 -7.58
CA THR A 429 -19.40 -4.12 -8.59
C THR A 429 -19.34 -5.43 -9.37
N GLY A 430 -19.86 -6.52 -8.81
CA GLY A 430 -19.71 -7.87 -9.36
C GLY A 430 -18.34 -8.51 -9.11
N TYR A 431 -17.39 -7.79 -8.48
CA TYR A 431 -16.04 -8.27 -8.20
C TYR A 431 -15.71 -8.17 -6.71
N LYS A 432 -14.83 -9.04 -6.23
CA LYS A 432 -14.33 -9.00 -4.84
C LYS A 432 -12.91 -9.54 -4.72
N GLY A 433 -11.97 -8.65 -4.49
CA GLY A 433 -10.55 -8.97 -4.39
C GLY A 433 -9.88 -9.14 -5.76
N ARG A 434 -8.59 -9.43 -5.73
CA ARG A 434 -7.74 -9.55 -6.91
C ARG A 434 -6.97 -10.86 -6.89
N ILE A 435 -6.49 -11.30 -8.07
CA ILE A 435 -5.62 -12.47 -8.25
C ILE A 435 -4.53 -12.11 -9.27
N ALA A 436 -3.37 -12.71 -9.12
CA ALA A 436 -2.29 -12.50 -10.07
C ALA A 436 -2.49 -13.33 -11.34
N VAL A 437 -2.27 -12.71 -12.50
CA VAL A 437 -1.90 -13.36 -13.75
C VAL A 437 -0.42 -13.12 -13.99
N ALA A 438 0.31 -14.15 -14.37
CA ALA A 438 1.73 -14.05 -14.50
C ALA A 438 2.29 -14.95 -15.58
N GLU A 439 3.46 -14.57 -16.06
CA GLU A 439 4.37 -15.38 -16.87
C GLU A 439 5.75 -15.40 -16.22
N CYS A 440 6.55 -16.39 -16.52
CA CYS A 440 7.85 -16.55 -15.89
C CYS A 440 8.88 -17.03 -16.91
N VAL A 441 10.04 -16.39 -16.90
CA VAL A 441 11.27 -16.84 -17.58
C VAL A 441 12.18 -17.44 -16.53
N ASN A 442 12.33 -18.77 -16.55
CA ASN A 442 13.37 -19.46 -15.79
C ASN A 442 14.62 -19.56 -16.69
N VAL A 443 15.69 -18.86 -16.34
CA VAL A 443 16.89 -18.71 -17.18
C VAL A 443 17.72 -19.99 -17.14
N ASP A 444 17.36 -20.92 -18.00
CA ASP A 444 18.10 -22.16 -18.23
C ASP A 444 19.36 -21.96 -19.11
N LYS A 445 20.10 -23.04 -19.39
CA LYS A 445 21.31 -22.96 -20.20
C LYS A 445 21.06 -22.39 -21.59
N THR A 446 19.96 -22.77 -22.22
CA THR A 446 19.62 -22.30 -23.58
C THR A 446 19.29 -20.83 -23.60
N ILE A 447 18.50 -20.36 -22.60
CA ILE A 447 18.20 -18.94 -22.47
C ILE A 447 19.45 -18.12 -22.16
N LYS A 448 20.38 -18.63 -21.33
CA LYS A 448 21.70 -18.02 -21.12
C LYS A 448 22.47 -17.85 -22.43
N ASP A 449 22.52 -18.88 -23.23
CA ASP A 449 23.20 -18.83 -24.54
C ASP A 449 22.50 -17.83 -25.49
N MET A 450 21.17 -17.78 -25.50
CA MET A 450 20.40 -16.80 -26.29
C MET A 450 20.65 -15.37 -25.82
N ILE A 451 20.70 -15.12 -24.49
CA ILE A 451 21.01 -13.80 -23.93
C ILE A 451 22.45 -13.40 -24.29
N HIS A 452 23.42 -14.32 -24.12
CA HIS A 452 24.82 -14.10 -24.41
C HIS A 452 25.04 -13.73 -25.89
N ASN A 453 24.37 -14.43 -26.79
CA ASN A 453 24.42 -14.20 -28.23
C ASN A 453 23.49 -13.10 -28.74
N GLU A 454 22.95 -12.30 -27.84
CA GLU A 454 22.09 -11.13 -28.12
C GLU A 454 20.88 -11.45 -29.03
N LYS A 455 20.29 -12.64 -28.86
CA LYS A 455 19.08 -13.02 -29.57
C LYS A 455 17.94 -12.00 -29.30
N SER A 456 17.10 -11.82 -30.30
CA SER A 456 15.97 -10.90 -30.24
C SER A 456 14.93 -11.30 -29.16
N GLU A 457 14.15 -10.34 -28.70
CA GLU A 457 13.06 -10.61 -27.76
C GLU A 457 12.08 -11.65 -28.31
N ASN A 458 11.78 -11.61 -29.61
CA ASN A 458 10.87 -12.58 -30.26
C ASN A 458 11.41 -14.00 -30.22
N GLU A 459 12.71 -14.20 -30.55
CA GLU A 459 13.33 -15.52 -30.50
C GLU A 459 13.30 -16.11 -29.09
N ILE A 460 13.58 -15.28 -28.07
CA ILE A 460 13.54 -15.73 -26.68
C ILE A 460 12.09 -16.02 -26.25
N ASN A 461 11.12 -15.19 -26.64
CA ASN A 461 9.70 -15.40 -26.37
C ASN A 461 9.20 -16.73 -26.96
N GLU A 462 9.51 -17.02 -28.24
CA GLU A 462 9.12 -18.25 -28.90
C GLU A 462 9.70 -19.50 -28.18
N TYR A 463 10.95 -19.42 -27.74
CA TYR A 463 11.57 -20.52 -27.00
C TYR A 463 10.92 -20.72 -25.63
N VAL A 464 10.78 -19.64 -24.84
CA VAL A 464 10.26 -19.69 -23.45
C VAL A 464 8.84 -20.19 -23.43
N PHE A 465 7.96 -19.56 -24.22
CA PHE A 465 6.51 -19.80 -24.13
C PHE A 465 6.03 -20.96 -25.00
N LYS A 466 6.93 -21.66 -25.64
CA LYS A 466 6.62 -22.96 -26.25
C LYS A 466 6.23 -24.00 -25.20
N ASN A 467 6.83 -23.95 -24.01
CA ASN A 467 6.64 -24.94 -22.94
C ASN A 467 6.26 -24.35 -21.59
N ALA A 468 6.37 -23.03 -21.42
CA ALA A 468 6.00 -22.32 -20.20
C ALA A 468 4.67 -21.55 -20.39
N PRO A 469 3.87 -21.36 -19.34
CA PRO A 469 2.66 -20.55 -19.44
C PRO A 469 3.01 -19.09 -19.72
N SER A 470 2.43 -18.54 -20.79
CA SER A 470 2.43 -17.11 -21.08
C SER A 470 1.38 -16.40 -20.22
N ILE A 471 1.41 -15.06 -20.22
CA ILE A 471 0.39 -14.28 -19.54
C ILE A 471 -1.02 -14.55 -20.11
N ASN A 472 -1.12 -14.77 -21.43
CA ASN A 472 -2.38 -15.11 -22.09
C ASN A 472 -2.90 -16.48 -21.65
N SER A 473 -2.05 -17.49 -21.52
CA SER A 473 -2.47 -18.81 -21.03
C SER A 473 -2.91 -18.75 -19.56
N SER A 474 -2.23 -17.94 -18.74
CA SER A 474 -2.66 -17.69 -17.34
C SER A 474 -4.03 -17.00 -17.29
N CYS A 475 -4.30 -16.06 -18.19
CA CYS A 475 -5.61 -15.41 -18.34
C CYS A 475 -6.68 -16.43 -18.75
N SER A 476 -6.40 -17.27 -19.74
CA SER A 476 -7.33 -18.31 -20.24
C SER A 476 -7.70 -19.28 -19.13
N ASP A 477 -6.77 -19.72 -18.32
CA ASP A 477 -7.03 -20.59 -17.17
C ASP A 477 -7.98 -19.96 -16.16
N LEU A 478 -7.86 -18.66 -15.88
CA LEU A 478 -8.77 -17.96 -14.96
C LEU A 478 -10.18 -17.80 -15.53
N LEU A 479 -10.31 -17.59 -16.85
CA LEU A 479 -11.61 -17.56 -17.54
C LEU A 479 -12.31 -18.92 -17.46
N ILE A 480 -11.59 -19.99 -17.81
CA ILE A 480 -12.13 -21.37 -17.78
C ILE A 480 -12.61 -21.73 -16.37
N LYS A 481 -11.84 -21.34 -15.33
CA LYS A 481 -12.18 -21.57 -13.93
C LYS A 481 -13.31 -20.65 -13.40
N GLY A 482 -13.76 -19.68 -14.19
CA GLY A 482 -14.78 -18.69 -13.77
C GLY A 482 -14.33 -17.83 -12.58
N ILE A 483 -13.05 -17.51 -12.53
CA ILE A 483 -12.43 -16.68 -11.47
C ILE A 483 -12.50 -15.19 -11.84
N THR A 484 -12.38 -14.86 -13.13
CA THR A 484 -12.46 -13.50 -13.66
C THR A 484 -13.37 -13.44 -14.89
N SER A 485 -13.69 -12.25 -15.37
CA SER A 485 -14.49 -12.04 -16.59
C SER A 485 -13.62 -11.67 -17.79
N CYS A 486 -14.21 -11.77 -18.99
CA CYS A 486 -13.57 -11.32 -20.23
C CYS A 486 -13.24 -9.83 -20.20
N ASP A 487 -14.19 -9.00 -19.78
CA ASP A 487 -14.03 -7.54 -19.70
C ASP A 487 -12.87 -7.14 -18.82
N GLU A 488 -12.70 -7.80 -17.67
CA GLU A 488 -11.60 -7.54 -16.77
C GLU A 488 -10.23 -7.87 -17.39
N LEU A 489 -10.15 -8.96 -18.15
CA LEU A 489 -8.91 -9.34 -18.84
C LEU A 489 -8.57 -8.39 -20.00
N ILE A 490 -9.54 -7.95 -20.76
CA ILE A 490 -9.38 -6.96 -21.83
C ILE A 490 -8.84 -5.66 -21.21
N ARG A 491 -9.48 -5.18 -20.14
CA ARG A 491 -9.08 -3.99 -19.40
C ARG A 491 -7.64 -4.10 -18.86
N SER A 492 -7.31 -5.22 -18.21
CA SER A 492 -6.01 -5.40 -17.55
C SER A 492 -4.85 -5.56 -18.52
N ASN A 493 -5.12 -6.06 -19.74
CA ASN A 493 -4.13 -6.25 -20.78
C ASN A 493 -3.99 -5.03 -21.71
N ASN A 494 -4.72 -3.94 -21.46
CA ASN A 494 -4.78 -2.75 -22.33
C ASN A 494 -5.10 -3.09 -23.80
N ILE A 495 -5.91 -4.10 -24.02
CA ILE A 495 -6.37 -4.45 -25.34
C ILE A 495 -7.42 -3.42 -25.71
N LYS A 496 -7.17 -2.63 -26.76
CA LYS A 496 -8.12 -1.63 -27.22
C LYS A 496 -9.37 -2.32 -27.74
N GLU A 497 -10.53 -1.81 -27.37
CA GLU A 497 -11.83 -2.29 -27.88
C GLU A 497 -11.94 -2.17 -29.41
N ASP A 498 -11.20 -1.24 -30.02
CA ASP A 498 -11.10 -1.05 -31.47
C ASP A 498 -10.51 -2.26 -32.22
N ALA A 499 -9.92 -3.24 -31.51
CA ALA A 499 -9.45 -4.49 -32.09
C ALA A 499 -10.61 -5.48 -32.38
N PHE A 500 -11.85 -5.12 -32.03
CA PHE A 500 -13.04 -5.98 -32.16
C PHE A 500 -14.09 -5.44 -33.15
N VAL A 501 -13.72 -4.43 -33.99
CA VAL A 501 -14.58 -3.88 -35.06
C VAL A 501 -14.17 -4.43 -36.41
#